data_6c21697015b2253fe3f90ba3c56e873b
#
_entry.id   6c21697015b2253fe3f90ba3c56e873b
#
_cell.length_a   1.000
_cell.length_b   1.000
_cell.length_c   1.000
_cell.angle_alpha   90.00
_cell.angle_beta   90.00
_cell.angle_gamma   90.00
#
_symmetry.space_group_name_H-M   'P 1'
#
loop_
_entity.id
_entity.type
_entity.pdbx_description
1 polymer ?
#
loop_
_entity_poly.entity_id
_entity_poly.type
_entity_poly.pdbx_seq_one_letter_code
_entity_poly.pdbx_strand_id
1 'polypeptide(L)'
;MIEFKGLREGVRWVHPRDEMLLVVKRLAEFSARAGVTVRITSLNDHSHSKRSLHYEDLALDCQVLKRGGGVAMSTMDRLARYLTAELPGGCYDVVWRTPGHERHLHVEFDCRQR
;
A
#
# COMPACT_ATOMS: atom_id res chain seq x y z
N MET A 1 0.75 12.00 -7.45
CA MET A 1 1.00 12.52 -6.10
C MET A 1 0.76 11.44 -5.06
N ILE A 2 1.64 11.33 -4.10
CA ILE A 2 1.42 10.45 -2.95
C ILE A 2 0.78 11.27 -1.84
N GLU A 3 -0.27 10.73 -1.26
CA GLU A 3 -1.02 11.35 -0.19
C GLU A 3 -1.16 10.37 0.97
N PHE A 4 -1.03 10.85 2.19
CA PHE A 4 -1.30 10.05 3.37
C PHE A 4 -2.64 10.48 3.94
N LYS A 5 -3.46 9.52 4.35
CA LYS A 5 -4.65 9.81 5.10
C LYS A 5 -4.23 10.57 6.36
N GLY A 6 -4.96 11.62 6.73
CA GLY A 6 -4.49 12.61 7.69
C GLY A 6 -4.02 12.06 9.04
N LEU A 7 -3.24 12.86 9.74
CA LEU A 7 -2.69 12.50 11.06
C LEU A 7 -3.78 12.19 12.09
N ARG A 8 -4.96 12.76 11.91
CA ARG A 8 -6.09 12.49 12.83
C ARG A 8 -6.50 11.02 12.80
N GLU A 9 -6.32 10.35 11.68
CA GLU A 9 -6.63 8.94 11.53
C GLU A 9 -5.47 8.05 11.98
N GLY A 10 -4.36 8.64 12.41
CA GLY A 10 -3.24 7.90 12.95
C GLY A 10 -2.38 7.17 11.94
N VAL A 11 -2.48 7.51 10.64
CA VAL A 11 -1.70 6.86 9.59
C VAL A 11 -0.23 7.23 9.72
N ARG A 12 0.57 6.29 10.21
CA ARG A 12 2.00 6.50 10.43
C ARG A 12 2.74 5.17 10.55
N TRP A 13 4.05 5.22 10.33
CA TRP A 13 4.95 4.17 10.78
C TRP A 13 5.51 4.55 12.15
N VAL A 14 5.76 3.54 12.99
CA VAL A 14 6.49 3.72 14.23
C VAL A 14 7.98 3.74 13.94
N HIS A 15 8.45 2.74 13.15
CA HIS A 15 9.82 2.67 12.68
C HIS A 15 9.81 2.41 11.17
N PRO A 16 10.04 3.43 10.32
CA PRO A 16 10.10 3.22 8.87
C PRO A 16 11.15 2.18 8.51
N ARG A 17 10.77 1.21 7.66
CA ARG A 17 11.65 0.15 7.20
C ARG A 17 12.04 0.37 5.75
N ASP A 18 13.31 0.12 5.42
CA ASP A 18 13.80 0.30 4.05
C ASP A 18 12.99 -0.51 3.05
N GLU A 19 12.57 -1.72 3.42
CA GLU A 19 11.76 -2.59 2.57
C GLU A 19 10.43 -1.93 2.20
N MET A 20 9.85 -1.15 3.10
CA MET A 20 8.59 -0.45 2.84
C MET A 20 8.80 0.90 2.20
N LEU A 21 9.94 1.55 2.42
CA LEU A 21 10.29 2.77 1.71
C LEU A 21 10.43 2.49 0.21
N LEU A 22 10.90 1.30 -0.16
CA LEU A 22 10.93 0.88 -1.55
C LEU A 22 9.51 0.80 -2.13
N VAL A 23 8.55 0.28 -1.36
CA VAL A 23 7.16 0.25 -1.80
C VAL A 23 6.64 1.66 -2.07
N VAL A 24 6.88 2.60 -1.15
CA VAL A 24 6.46 4.00 -1.31
C VAL A 24 7.10 4.60 -2.56
N LYS A 25 8.38 4.30 -2.80
CA LYS A 25 9.07 4.78 -4.01
C LYS A 25 8.38 4.27 -5.27
N ARG A 26 8.00 2.99 -5.31
CA ARG A 26 7.30 2.42 -6.47
C ARG A 26 5.90 3.02 -6.63
N LEU A 27 5.22 3.30 -5.52
CA LEU A 27 3.93 3.99 -5.57
C LEU A 27 4.09 5.40 -6.16
N ALA A 28 5.14 6.12 -5.76
CA ALA A 28 5.41 7.46 -6.27
C ALA A 28 5.71 7.43 -7.77
N GLU A 29 6.47 6.45 -8.23
CA GLU A 29 6.75 6.28 -9.66
C GLU A 29 5.47 6.02 -10.46
N PHE A 30 4.61 5.14 -9.96
CA PHE A 30 3.34 4.85 -10.62
C PHE A 30 2.44 6.10 -10.65
N SER A 31 2.34 6.80 -9.52
CA SER A 31 1.56 8.03 -9.41
C SER A 31 1.99 9.05 -10.47
N ALA A 32 3.31 9.24 -10.62
CA ALA A 32 3.85 10.19 -11.59
C ALA A 32 3.57 9.75 -13.03
N ARG A 33 3.80 8.47 -13.33
CA ARG A 33 3.62 7.95 -14.70
C ARG A 33 2.18 7.93 -15.14
N ALA A 34 1.27 7.54 -14.23
CA ALA A 34 -0.15 7.44 -14.55
C ALA A 34 -0.91 8.76 -14.38
N GLY A 35 -0.28 9.76 -13.76
CA GLY A 35 -0.93 11.03 -13.49
C GLY A 35 -2.07 10.91 -12.49
N VAL A 36 -1.91 10.08 -11.46
CA VAL A 36 -2.97 9.81 -10.48
C VAL A 36 -2.48 10.10 -9.07
N THR A 37 -3.42 10.22 -8.13
CA THR A 37 -3.11 10.33 -6.71
C THR A 37 -3.22 8.96 -6.07
N VAL A 38 -2.18 8.54 -5.37
CA VAL A 38 -2.17 7.33 -4.56
C VAL A 38 -2.24 7.75 -3.10
N ARG A 39 -3.28 7.32 -2.40
CA ARG A 39 -3.46 7.62 -0.98
C ARG A 39 -3.08 6.40 -0.15
N ILE A 40 -2.17 6.60 0.78
CA ILE A 40 -1.82 5.58 1.77
C ILE A 40 -2.82 5.70 2.90
N THR A 41 -3.59 4.63 3.13
CA THR A 41 -4.73 4.64 4.05
C THR A 41 -4.44 3.95 5.37
N SER A 42 -3.43 3.11 5.44
CA SER A 42 -3.07 2.43 6.68
C SER A 42 -1.58 2.08 6.68
N LEU A 43 -0.95 2.28 7.83
CA LEU A 43 0.42 1.89 8.11
C LEU A 43 0.41 1.15 9.45
N ASN A 44 1.11 1.68 10.47
CA ASN A 44 1.09 1.11 11.82
C ASN A 44 0.12 1.93 12.69
N ASP A 45 -1.12 1.93 12.25
CA ASP A 45 -2.20 2.71 12.85
C ASP A 45 -3.41 1.82 13.08
N HIS A 46 -4.31 2.27 13.95
CA HIS A 46 -5.56 1.58 14.27
C HIS A 46 -5.35 0.15 14.81
N SER A 47 -6.43 -0.60 14.90
CA SER A 47 -6.40 -1.99 15.32
C SER A 47 -6.31 -2.90 14.12
N HIS A 48 -5.31 -3.75 14.11
CA HIS A 48 -5.12 -4.79 13.11
C HIS A 48 -5.17 -6.15 13.81
N SER A 49 -5.18 -7.23 13.06
CA SER A 49 -5.10 -8.56 13.66
C SER A 49 -3.76 -8.69 14.41
N LYS A 50 -3.73 -9.55 15.44
CA LYS A 50 -2.55 -9.72 16.29
C LYS A 50 -1.26 -10.05 15.52
N ARG A 51 -1.39 -10.69 14.35
CA ARG A 51 -0.23 -11.09 13.54
C ARG A 51 -0.04 -10.20 12.31
N SER A 52 -0.73 -9.06 12.28
CA SER A 52 -0.60 -8.16 11.15
C SER A 52 0.81 -7.58 11.07
N LEU A 53 1.36 -7.56 9.85
CA LEU A 53 2.66 -6.96 9.58
C LEU A 53 2.63 -5.44 9.65
N HIS A 54 1.42 -4.82 9.72
CA HIS A 54 1.30 -3.39 10.00
C HIS A 54 1.97 -3.04 11.34
N TYR A 55 1.85 -3.92 12.36
CA TYR A 55 2.47 -3.68 13.66
C TYR A 55 4.00 -3.76 13.64
N GLU A 56 4.57 -4.39 12.63
CA GLU A 56 6.01 -4.48 12.45
C GLU A 56 6.53 -3.44 11.46
N ASP A 57 5.66 -2.50 11.03
CA ASP A 57 5.96 -1.50 10.01
C ASP A 57 6.38 -2.14 8.67
N LEU A 58 5.88 -3.32 8.38
CA LEU A 58 6.19 -4.10 7.18
C LEU A 58 4.99 -4.28 6.24
N ALA A 59 3.97 -3.46 6.42
CA ALA A 59 2.80 -3.49 5.54
C ALA A 59 2.20 -2.10 5.38
N LEU A 60 1.53 -1.89 4.25
CA LEU A 60 0.72 -0.69 4.04
C LEU A 60 -0.51 -1.04 3.21
N ASP A 61 -1.53 -0.21 3.35
CA ASP A 61 -2.71 -0.23 2.50
C ASP A 61 -2.77 1.08 1.73
N CYS A 62 -3.22 1.02 0.49
CA CYS A 62 -3.35 2.22 -0.33
C CYS A 62 -4.54 2.13 -1.30
N GLN A 63 -4.90 3.29 -1.85
CA GLN A 63 -5.95 3.42 -2.85
C GLN A 63 -5.50 4.40 -3.92
N VAL A 64 -5.97 4.21 -5.15
CA VAL A 64 -5.83 5.21 -6.20
C VAL A 64 -7.15 5.99 -6.24
N LEU A 65 -7.05 7.31 -6.17
CA LEU A 65 -8.22 8.17 -6.12
C LEU A 65 -8.57 8.69 -7.51
N LYS A 66 -9.87 8.74 -7.79
CA LYS A 66 -10.41 9.40 -8.97
C LYS A 66 -10.33 10.92 -8.77
N ARG A 67 -10.27 11.65 -9.88
CA ARG A 67 -10.49 13.09 -9.86
C ARG A 67 -11.90 13.33 -9.32
N GLY A 68 -12.04 14.16 -8.30
CA GLY A 68 -13.32 14.43 -7.67
C GLY A 68 -13.70 13.49 -6.54
N GLY A 69 -12.85 12.49 -6.21
CA GLY A 69 -13.05 11.57 -5.08
C GLY A 69 -13.44 10.17 -5.53
N GLY A 70 -13.43 9.26 -4.57
CA GLY A 70 -13.73 7.86 -4.84
C GLY A 70 -12.52 7.07 -5.33
N VAL A 71 -12.65 5.76 -5.33
CA VAL A 71 -11.55 4.83 -5.66
C VAL A 71 -11.62 4.47 -7.16
N ALA A 72 -10.48 4.62 -7.84
CA ALA A 72 -10.35 4.29 -9.27
C ALA A 72 -10.01 2.80 -9.42
N MET A 73 -11.04 1.95 -9.46
CA MET A 73 -10.86 0.49 -9.42
C MET A 73 -10.03 -0.07 -10.58
N SER A 74 -10.23 0.41 -11.80
CA SER A 74 -9.46 -0.09 -12.95
C SER A 74 -7.98 0.30 -12.83
N THR A 75 -7.71 1.50 -12.30
CA THR A 75 -6.34 1.94 -12.07
C THR A 75 -5.70 1.16 -10.93
N MET A 76 -6.49 0.75 -9.93
CA MET A 76 -6.02 -0.14 -8.87
C MET A 76 -5.52 -1.47 -9.43
N ASP A 77 -6.22 -2.04 -10.42
CA ASP A 77 -5.76 -3.27 -11.10
C ASP A 77 -4.38 -3.05 -11.73
N ARG A 78 -4.18 -1.90 -12.38
CA ARG A 78 -2.90 -1.57 -13.01
C ARG A 78 -1.81 -1.39 -11.97
N LEU A 79 -2.13 -0.73 -10.85
CA LEU A 79 -1.17 -0.55 -9.77
C LEU A 79 -0.74 -1.89 -9.18
N ALA A 80 -1.69 -2.80 -8.96
CA ALA A 80 -1.36 -4.12 -8.43
C ALA A 80 -0.40 -4.87 -9.35
N ARG A 81 -0.63 -4.82 -10.66
CA ARG A 81 0.27 -5.44 -11.64
C ARG A 81 1.64 -4.76 -11.67
N TYR A 82 1.67 -3.43 -11.57
CA TYR A 82 2.91 -2.68 -11.56
C TYR A 82 3.77 -3.07 -10.36
N LEU A 83 3.18 -3.09 -9.17
CA LEU A 83 3.91 -3.46 -7.97
C LEU A 83 4.40 -4.90 -8.02
N THR A 84 3.58 -5.82 -8.50
CA THR A 84 3.97 -7.22 -8.63
C THR A 84 5.16 -7.38 -9.55
N ALA A 85 5.23 -6.57 -10.62
CA ALA A 85 6.34 -6.62 -11.57
C ALA A 85 7.60 -5.91 -11.05
N GLU A 86 7.44 -4.81 -10.32
CA GLU A 86 8.56 -3.93 -9.96
C GLU A 86 9.19 -4.23 -8.59
N LEU A 87 8.45 -4.89 -7.69
CA LEU A 87 9.03 -5.27 -6.40
C LEU A 87 9.79 -6.58 -6.53
N PRO A 88 10.93 -6.73 -5.82
CA PRO A 88 11.68 -7.98 -5.87
C PRO A 88 10.81 -9.15 -5.43
N GLY A 89 10.90 -10.27 -6.16
CA GLY A 89 10.11 -11.45 -5.85
C GLY A 89 10.53 -12.13 -4.56
N GLY A 90 9.65 -12.97 -4.05
CA GLY A 90 9.93 -13.87 -2.92
C GLY A 90 9.43 -13.39 -1.57
N CYS A 91 9.51 -12.11 -1.27
CA CYS A 91 9.14 -11.61 0.06
C CYS A 91 8.03 -10.57 0.07
N TYR A 92 7.72 -9.97 -1.07
CA TYR A 92 6.64 -8.98 -1.17
C TYR A 92 5.36 -9.67 -1.62
N ASP A 93 4.27 -9.40 -0.90
CA ASP A 93 2.94 -9.84 -1.29
C ASP A 93 2.09 -8.61 -1.60
N VAL A 94 1.45 -8.64 -2.76
CA VAL A 94 0.52 -7.60 -3.20
C VAL A 94 -0.86 -8.25 -3.21
N VAL A 95 -1.74 -7.81 -2.31
CA VAL A 95 -3.06 -8.41 -2.12
C VAL A 95 -4.12 -7.43 -2.61
N TRP A 96 -4.90 -7.85 -3.61
CA TRP A 96 -5.89 -7.01 -4.23
C TRP A 96 -7.12 -7.83 -4.60
N ARG A 97 -8.30 -7.33 -4.24
CA ARG A 97 -9.59 -7.96 -4.53
C ARG A 97 -9.81 -9.32 -3.88
N THR A 98 -9.17 -9.55 -2.74
CA THR A 98 -9.47 -10.72 -1.92
C THR A 98 -10.40 -10.30 -0.78
N PRO A 99 -11.07 -11.24 -0.11
CA PRO A 99 -11.92 -10.89 1.04
C PRO A 99 -11.15 -10.04 2.06
N GLY A 100 -11.75 -8.92 2.45
CA GLY A 100 -11.11 -7.96 3.34
C GLY A 100 -10.26 -6.90 2.63
N HIS A 101 -10.02 -7.05 1.32
CA HIS A 101 -9.18 -6.13 0.54
C HIS A 101 -9.86 -5.69 -0.76
N GLU A 102 -11.19 -5.54 -0.72
CA GLU A 102 -11.96 -5.23 -1.93
C GLU A 102 -11.76 -3.80 -2.43
N ARG A 103 -11.42 -2.86 -1.53
CA ARG A 103 -11.26 -1.44 -1.88
C ARG A 103 -9.88 -0.90 -1.53
N HIS A 104 -9.02 -1.72 -0.95
CA HIS A 104 -7.66 -1.34 -0.58
C HIS A 104 -6.69 -2.32 -1.18
N LEU A 105 -5.58 -1.82 -1.68
CA LEU A 105 -4.48 -2.67 -2.08
C LEU A 105 -3.55 -2.79 -0.88
N HIS A 106 -3.27 -4.01 -0.47
CA HIS A 106 -2.39 -4.32 0.66
C HIS A 106 -1.05 -4.79 0.13
N VAL A 107 0.03 -4.20 0.61
CA VAL A 107 1.39 -4.61 0.25
C VAL A 107 2.14 -4.90 1.52
N GLU A 108 2.78 -6.06 1.57
CA GLU A 108 3.56 -6.45 2.74
C GLU A 108 4.89 -7.06 2.34
N PHE A 109 5.86 -6.95 3.24
CA PHE A 109 7.15 -7.61 3.12
C PHE A 109 7.24 -8.66 4.20
N ASP A 110 7.33 -9.93 3.83
CA ASP A 110 7.41 -11.04 4.76
C ASP A 110 8.22 -12.19 4.17
N CYS A 111 9.47 -12.32 4.60
CA CYS A 111 10.33 -13.42 4.20
C CYS A 111 10.24 -14.62 5.14
N ARG A 112 9.50 -14.50 6.25
CA ARG A 112 9.46 -15.55 7.28
C ARG A 112 8.77 -16.82 6.81
N GLN A 113 7.90 -16.69 5.82
CA GLN A 113 7.11 -17.82 5.30
C GLN A 113 7.72 -18.42 4.03
N ARG A 114 8.90 -17.97 3.64
CA ARG A 114 9.53 -18.35 2.37
C ARG A 114 10.61 -19.40 2.56
#